data_93b578f1e96d469d16f638a9e7ae7a8f
#
_entry.id   93b578f1e96d469d16f638a9e7ae7a8f
#
_cell.length_a   1.000
_cell.length_b   1.000
_cell.length_c   1.000
_cell.angle_alpha   90.00
_cell.angle_beta   90.00
_cell.angle_gamma   90.00
#
_symmetry.space_group_name_H-M   'P 1'
#
loop_
_entity.id
_entity.type
_entity.pdbx_description
1 polymer ?
#
loop_
_entity_poly.entity_id
_entity_poly.type
_entity_poly.pdbx_seq_one_letter_code
_entity_poly.pdbx_strand_id
1 'polypeptide(L)'
;MPQDRIIIFSLQKFCNTENSLLILFILKDMLYSFYMAIMKIKGVVKDYAWGNKDFLPSLLGYEISDKPQAEYWMGTHPSGEAVAEGRKLSEVINRRLPFLFKVLAIDSPLSLQCHPNKIQAKEGWKKEEELRAKKEACNYQDDNEKAEVLCALTPVTALCGFKPFDEAVASLNEYIPSSFGTYLKEKKDIKELFLSLFGLSQGDKDIVLKELETSMEGKAKTQDDYYTTEGVISTVLKKYPGDIGCVFPLMMNVVHVAPGEALYLEPDTLHAYVKGNGMELMTASDNVLRGGLTPKRIDLKELSSLLYFGPSFPENVKKREKDGIINYMTPSPDFMLSRMDDGIFNAPLSVDAIVIVEKGEAEIKDQEDKVVLKKGEVCFIEKGSAASITVTGTLYMASEAYN
;
A
#
# COMPACT_ATOMS: atom_id res chain seq x y z
N MET A 1 17.14 -15.81 33.84
CA MET A 1 16.26 -15.02 34.74
C MET A 1 16.52 -13.56 34.42
N PRO A 2 15.55 -12.80 33.92
CA PRO A 2 15.78 -11.39 33.63
C PRO A 2 15.93 -10.62 34.95
N GLN A 3 16.80 -9.60 34.92
CA GLN A 3 17.09 -8.72 36.08
C GLN A 3 15.85 -8.01 36.64
N ASP A 4 14.79 -7.90 35.84
CA ASP A 4 13.56 -7.16 36.16
C ASP A 4 12.68 -7.84 37.24
N ARG A 5 12.74 -9.16 37.37
CA ARG A 5 12.09 -9.88 38.48
C ARG A 5 12.68 -9.55 39.86
N ILE A 6 13.93 -9.13 39.89
CA ILE A 6 14.62 -8.76 41.12
C ILE A 6 14.13 -7.39 41.62
N ILE A 7 13.77 -6.47 40.71
CA ILE A 7 13.29 -5.13 41.06
C ILE A 7 11.90 -5.19 41.70
N ILE A 8 10.99 -6.02 41.19
CA ILE A 8 9.63 -6.20 41.74
C ILE A 8 9.68 -6.83 43.15
N PHE A 9 10.53 -7.81 43.35
CA PHE A 9 10.69 -8.44 44.67
C PHE A 9 11.35 -7.49 45.69
N SER A 10 12.18 -6.56 45.27
CA SER A 10 12.81 -5.56 46.15
C SER A 10 11.85 -4.45 46.57
N LEU A 11 10.91 -4.07 45.72
CA LEU A 11 9.89 -3.05 45.99
C LEU A 11 8.82 -3.55 46.98
N GLN A 12 8.47 -4.83 46.98
CA GLN A 12 7.52 -5.40 47.95
C GLN A 12 8.00 -5.37 49.41
N LYS A 13 9.28 -5.23 49.65
CA LYS A 13 9.83 -5.14 51.00
C LYS A 13 9.82 -3.75 51.62
N PHE A 14 9.50 -2.72 50.86
CA PHE A 14 9.61 -1.33 51.32
C PHE A 14 8.30 -0.60 51.63
N CYS A 15 7.15 -1.23 51.47
CA CYS A 15 5.86 -0.52 51.49
C CYS A 15 4.92 -1.01 52.62
N ASN A 16 4.76 -0.19 53.66
CA ASN A 16 3.86 -0.43 54.79
C ASN A 16 2.88 0.72 55.07
N THR A 17 2.43 1.47 54.07
CA THR A 17 1.41 2.52 54.23
C THR A 17 0.39 2.48 53.09
N GLU A 18 -0.86 2.94 53.33
CA GLU A 18 -1.94 2.95 52.33
C GLU A 18 -1.59 3.70 51.02
N ASN A 19 -0.78 4.75 51.10
CA ASN A 19 -0.28 5.46 49.93
C ASN A 19 0.70 4.62 49.07
N SER A 20 1.38 3.65 49.68
CA SER A 20 2.32 2.77 49.00
C SER A 20 1.62 1.70 48.20
N LEU A 21 0.43 1.25 48.59
CA LEU A 21 -0.42 0.35 47.83
C LEU A 21 -0.96 1.03 46.56
N LEU A 22 -1.33 2.32 46.67
CA LEU A 22 -1.77 3.09 45.52
C LEU A 22 -0.63 3.35 44.53
N ILE A 23 0.58 3.66 45.03
CA ILE A 23 1.78 3.81 44.19
C ILE A 23 2.18 2.47 43.56
N LEU A 24 2.09 1.36 44.27
CA LEU A 24 2.31 0.00 43.73
C LEU A 24 1.26 -0.36 42.68
N PHE A 25 0.00 0.04 42.89
CA PHE A 25 -1.08 -0.17 41.91
C PHE A 25 -0.84 0.65 40.65
N ILE A 26 -0.51 1.93 40.80
CA ILE A 26 -0.15 2.83 39.69
C ILE A 26 1.11 2.36 38.97
N LEU A 27 2.16 1.95 39.70
CA LEU A 27 3.38 1.38 39.11
C LEU A 27 3.12 0.02 38.48
N LYS A 28 2.23 -0.81 39.03
CA LYS A 28 1.83 -2.09 38.45
C LYS A 28 1.03 -1.82 37.16
N ASP A 29 0.09 -0.89 37.14
CA ASP A 29 -0.65 -0.50 35.94
C ASP A 29 0.25 0.17 34.89
N MET A 30 1.20 1.01 35.31
CA MET A 30 2.24 1.56 34.43
C MET A 30 3.18 0.46 33.89
N LEU A 31 3.62 -0.50 34.71
CA LEU A 31 4.46 -1.62 34.27
C LEU A 31 3.68 -2.63 33.43
N TYR A 32 2.39 -2.88 33.75
CA TYR A 32 1.51 -3.74 32.93
C TYR A 32 1.24 -3.11 31.57
N SER A 33 1.09 -1.77 31.50
CA SER A 33 0.98 -1.03 30.23
C SER A 33 2.28 -1.08 29.40
N PHE A 34 3.42 -1.43 30.02
CA PHE A 34 4.71 -1.57 29.33
C PHE A 34 5.02 -2.97 28.78
N TYR A 35 4.15 -3.99 29.03
CA TYR A 35 4.50 -5.38 28.70
C TYR A 35 3.35 -6.19 28.10
N MET A 36 2.36 -5.56 27.43
CA MET A 36 1.40 -6.33 26.66
C MET A 36 2.03 -6.75 25.32
N ALA A 37 2.44 -8.02 25.23
CA ALA A 37 3.01 -8.60 24.03
C ALA A 37 2.00 -8.68 22.86
N ILE A 38 0.69 -8.65 23.18
CA ILE A 38 -0.42 -8.73 22.23
C ILE A 38 -1.43 -7.64 22.58
N MET A 39 -1.68 -6.68 21.67
CA MET A 39 -2.60 -5.57 21.95
C MET A 39 -3.52 -5.23 20.78
N LYS A 40 -4.81 -5.04 21.06
CA LYS A 40 -5.72 -4.47 20.06
C LYS A 40 -5.30 -3.07 19.70
N ILE A 41 -5.29 -2.78 18.41
CA ILE A 41 -5.02 -1.45 17.88
C ILE A 41 -6.17 -1.00 17.00
N LYS A 42 -6.33 0.33 16.85
CA LYS A 42 -7.26 0.92 15.92
C LYS A 42 -6.47 1.73 14.89
N GLY A 43 -6.62 1.37 13.61
CA GLY A 43 -6.03 2.10 12.50
C GLY A 43 -6.76 3.41 12.18
N VAL A 44 -6.29 4.10 11.15
CA VAL A 44 -6.81 5.38 10.69
C VAL A 44 -7.43 5.24 9.30
N VAL A 45 -8.68 5.65 9.14
CA VAL A 45 -9.36 5.73 7.83
C VAL A 45 -8.95 7.01 7.11
N LYS A 46 -8.67 6.92 5.80
CA LYS A 46 -8.36 8.03 4.90
C LYS A 46 -9.49 8.21 3.88
N ASP A 47 -10.03 9.43 3.81
CA ASP A 47 -11.21 9.81 3.01
C ASP A 47 -10.79 10.37 1.64
N TYR A 48 -9.98 9.65 0.88
CA TYR A 48 -9.63 10.11 -0.46
C TYR A 48 -10.78 9.90 -1.44
N ALA A 49 -10.93 10.83 -2.41
CA ALA A 49 -12.03 10.87 -3.36
C ALA A 49 -12.10 9.65 -4.32
N TRP A 50 -11.07 8.83 -4.38
CA TRP A 50 -11.03 7.61 -5.18
C TRP A 50 -11.54 6.37 -4.43
N GLY A 51 -11.80 6.48 -3.11
CA GLY A 51 -12.34 5.40 -2.29
C GLY A 51 -13.80 5.09 -2.58
N ASN A 52 -14.28 3.94 -2.09
CA ASN A 52 -15.70 3.60 -2.11
C ASN A 52 -16.38 3.92 -0.76
N LYS A 53 -17.69 3.74 -0.68
CA LYS A 53 -18.49 4.13 0.49
C LYS A 53 -18.86 2.96 1.40
N ASP A 54 -18.70 1.73 0.95
CA ASP A 54 -19.28 0.53 1.55
C ASP A 54 -18.26 -0.52 1.98
N PHE A 55 -17.13 -0.68 1.28
CA PHE A 55 -16.20 -1.76 1.56
C PHE A 55 -15.54 -1.63 2.95
N LEU A 56 -14.91 -0.49 3.26
CA LEU A 56 -14.30 -0.30 4.58
C LEU A 56 -15.34 -0.29 5.72
N PRO A 57 -16.51 0.39 5.59
CA PRO A 57 -17.59 0.23 6.55
C PRO A 57 -17.99 -1.23 6.78
N SER A 58 -18.19 -2.01 5.73
CA SER A 58 -18.53 -3.44 5.82
C SER A 58 -17.43 -4.27 6.48
N LEU A 59 -16.16 -3.97 6.19
CA LEU A 59 -15.03 -4.67 6.80
C LEU A 59 -14.91 -4.33 8.29
N LEU A 60 -15.00 -3.05 8.64
CA LEU A 60 -14.76 -2.54 9.98
C LEU A 60 -16.00 -2.54 10.88
N GLY A 61 -17.16 -2.98 10.38
CA GLY A 61 -18.37 -3.24 11.15
C GLY A 61 -19.15 -1.98 11.55
N TYR A 62 -19.17 -0.92 10.72
CA TYR A 62 -19.99 0.27 10.93
C TYR A 62 -20.86 0.59 9.71
N GLU A 63 -21.76 1.55 9.84
CA GLU A 63 -22.71 1.94 8.79
C GLU A 63 -22.01 2.51 7.56
N ILE A 64 -22.65 2.34 6.37
CA ILE A 64 -22.16 2.87 5.11
C ILE A 64 -21.91 4.38 5.23
N SER A 65 -20.78 4.82 4.73
CA SER A 65 -20.38 6.23 4.79
C SER A 65 -20.99 7.05 3.66
N ASP A 66 -21.42 8.28 3.97
CA ASP A 66 -21.81 9.25 2.93
C ASP A 66 -20.61 9.75 2.11
N LYS A 67 -19.40 9.65 2.66
CA LYS A 67 -18.14 10.05 2.02
C LYS A 67 -17.37 8.81 1.54
N PRO A 68 -16.61 8.92 0.45
CA PRO A 68 -15.66 7.89 0.07
C PRO A 68 -14.66 7.62 1.20
N GLN A 69 -14.36 6.35 1.42
CA GLN A 69 -13.31 5.89 2.32
C GLN A 69 -12.36 5.02 1.51
N ALA A 70 -11.11 5.42 1.44
CA ALA A 70 -10.17 4.90 0.48
C ALA A 70 -9.17 3.92 1.08
N GLU A 71 -8.66 4.23 2.28
CA GLU A 71 -7.64 3.44 2.93
C GLU A 71 -7.90 3.30 4.43
N TYR A 72 -7.48 2.16 5.01
CA TYR A 72 -7.41 1.96 6.44
C TYR A 72 -5.96 1.65 6.82
N TRP A 73 -5.30 2.56 7.53
CA TRP A 73 -3.88 2.50 7.86
C TRP A 73 -3.64 1.86 9.21
N MET A 74 -2.81 0.83 9.25
CA MET A 74 -2.43 0.10 10.45
C MET A 74 -0.90 0.13 10.58
N GLY A 75 -0.39 0.86 11.55
CA GLY A 75 1.06 1.00 11.75
C GLY A 75 1.43 2.28 12.49
N THR A 76 2.71 2.64 12.40
CA THR A 76 3.30 3.78 13.10
C THR A 76 3.66 4.94 12.17
N HIS A 77 3.01 5.04 10.99
CA HIS A 77 3.31 6.06 10.00
C HIS A 77 2.89 7.46 10.50
N PRO A 78 3.78 8.48 10.45
CA PRO A 78 3.51 9.81 11.05
C PRO A 78 2.23 10.49 10.55
N SER A 79 1.90 10.30 9.27
CA SER A 79 0.73 10.90 8.63
C SER A 79 -0.60 10.21 8.99
N GLY A 80 -0.57 9.09 9.74
CA GLY A 80 -1.79 8.34 10.11
C GLY A 80 -1.45 7.14 10.98
N GLU A 81 -1.17 7.40 12.25
CA GLU A 81 -0.68 6.40 13.17
C GLU A 81 -1.82 5.68 13.88
N ALA A 82 -1.75 4.35 13.94
CA ALA A 82 -2.66 3.54 14.72
C ALA A 82 -2.56 3.87 16.22
N VAL A 83 -3.64 3.62 16.95
CA VAL A 83 -3.70 3.84 18.40
C VAL A 83 -3.95 2.53 19.14
N ALA A 84 -3.26 2.36 20.26
CA ALA A 84 -3.46 1.33 21.27
C ALA A 84 -3.83 2.01 22.58
N GLU A 85 -4.95 1.64 23.21
CA GLU A 85 -5.39 2.19 24.50
C GLU A 85 -5.43 3.74 24.54
N GLY A 86 -5.81 4.38 23.42
CA GLY A 86 -5.90 5.83 23.30
C GLY A 86 -4.55 6.56 23.08
N ARG A 87 -3.43 5.86 23.02
CA ARG A 87 -2.09 6.41 22.73
C ARG A 87 -1.63 5.99 21.35
N LYS A 88 -0.74 6.74 20.74
CA LYS A 88 -0.11 6.38 19.47
C LYS A 88 0.67 5.08 19.62
N LEU A 89 0.58 4.19 18.62
CA LEU A 89 1.25 2.90 18.67
C LEU A 89 2.77 3.06 18.84
N SER A 90 3.40 4.02 18.17
CA SER A 90 4.86 4.28 18.30
C SER A 90 5.26 4.70 19.71
N GLU A 91 4.39 5.39 20.46
CA GLU A 91 4.63 5.75 21.84
C GLU A 91 4.54 4.54 22.78
N VAL A 92 3.60 3.62 22.48
CA VAL A 92 3.39 2.40 23.27
C VAL A 92 4.56 1.43 23.08
N ILE A 93 4.96 1.18 21.82
CA ILE A 93 6.05 0.24 21.50
C ILE A 93 7.46 0.89 21.52
N ASN A 94 7.51 2.21 21.74
CA ASN A 94 8.75 3.03 21.77
C ASN A 94 9.63 2.88 20.51
N ARG A 95 9.01 2.70 19.35
CA ARG A 95 9.69 2.61 18.05
C ARG A 95 8.71 2.83 16.89
N ARG A 96 9.24 3.01 15.68
CA ARG A 96 8.45 2.96 14.44
C ARG A 96 8.69 1.65 13.72
N LEU A 97 7.63 1.12 13.11
CA LEU A 97 7.71 -0.06 12.25
C LEU A 97 8.31 0.35 10.90
N PRO A 98 9.13 -0.51 10.25
CA PRO A 98 9.72 -0.21 8.95
C PRO A 98 8.71 -0.32 7.80
N PHE A 99 7.48 -0.74 8.09
CA PHE A 99 6.42 -0.94 7.11
C PHE A 99 5.13 -0.19 7.51
N LEU A 100 4.28 0.02 6.51
CA LEU A 100 2.89 0.44 6.68
C LEU A 100 1.96 -0.61 6.07
N PHE A 101 1.04 -1.13 6.89
CA PHE A 101 0.01 -2.08 6.47
C PHE A 101 -1.30 -1.34 6.27
N LYS A 102 -2.00 -1.63 5.15
CA LYS A 102 -3.23 -0.93 4.79
C LYS A 102 -4.28 -1.88 4.22
N VAL A 103 -5.53 -1.48 4.31
CA VAL A 103 -6.59 -1.96 3.43
C VAL A 103 -6.91 -0.86 2.43
N LEU A 104 -6.89 -1.17 1.14
CA LEU A 104 -7.30 -0.27 0.07
C LEU A 104 -8.71 -0.61 -0.41
N ALA A 105 -9.53 0.42 -0.63
CA ALA A 105 -10.88 0.32 -1.14
C ALA A 105 -11.04 1.21 -2.38
N ILE A 106 -10.62 0.69 -3.54
CA ILE A 106 -10.43 1.43 -4.78
C ILE A 106 -11.71 1.41 -5.60
N ASP A 107 -12.39 2.56 -5.70
CA ASP A 107 -13.59 2.73 -6.53
C ASP A 107 -13.31 3.40 -7.87
N SER A 108 -12.28 4.21 -7.95
CA SER A 108 -11.86 4.88 -9.18
C SER A 108 -10.34 4.94 -9.32
N PRO A 109 -9.80 5.05 -10.56
CA PRO A 109 -8.36 5.03 -10.79
C PRO A 109 -7.58 6.04 -9.96
N LEU A 110 -6.47 5.58 -9.40
CA LEU A 110 -5.47 6.43 -8.78
C LEU A 110 -4.61 7.10 -9.84
N SER A 111 -3.81 8.10 -9.42
CA SER A 111 -2.79 8.69 -10.30
C SER A 111 -1.73 7.66 -10.69
N LEU A 112 -1.17 7.81 -11.89
CA LEU A 112 0.05 7.12 -12.26
C LEU A 112 1.19 7.57 -11.34
N GLN A 113 1.89 6.61 -10.75
CA GLN A 113 2.93 6.82 -9.74
C GLN A 113 4.18 6.03 -10.07
N CYS A 114 5.30 6.58 -9.62
CA CYS A 114 6.58 5.87 -9.56
C CYS A 114 7.22 6.16 -8.21
N HIS A 115 7.83 5.14 -7.62
CA HIS A 115 8.53 5.25 -6.35
C HIS A 115 10.03 5.06 -6.54
N PRO A 116 10.87 5.84 -5.85
CA PRO A 116 12.32 5.68 -5.95
C PRO A 116 12.76 4.37 -5.27
N ASN A 117 13.82 3.76 -5.80
CA ASN A 117 14.54 2.72 -5.08
C ASN A 117 15.42 3.33 -3.97
N LYS A 118 16.03 2.48 -3.14
CA LYS A 118 16.82 2.90 -1.96
C LYS A 118 17.93 3.90 -2.28
N ILE A 119 18.60 3.73 -3.42
CA ILE A 119 19.71 4.61 -3.84
C ILE A 119 19.13 5.96 -4.30
N GLN A 120 18.14 5.91 -5.18
CA GLN A 120 17.46 7.10 -5.71
C GLN A 120 16.80 7.93 -4.60
N ALA A 121 16.16 7.27 -3.62
CA ALA A 121 15.55 7.96 -2.48
C ALA A 121 16.59 8.74 -1.66
N LYS A 122 17.71 8.11 -1.30
CA LYS A 122 18.79 8.76 -0.54
C LYS A 122 19.44 9.92 -1.30
N GLU A 123 19.72 9.72 -2.59
CA GLU A 123 20.31 10.77 -3.42
C GLU A 123 19.35 11.94 -3.64
N GLY A 124 18.09 11.64 -3.92
CA GLY A 124 17.03 12.64 -4.11
C GLY A 124 16.74 13.42 -2.83
N TRP A 125 16.64 12.72 -1.70
CA TRP A 125 16.49 13.36 -0.39
C TRP A 125 17.63 14.32 -0.09
N LYS A 126 18.88 13.92 -0.31
CA LYS A 126 20.06 14.78 -0.12
C LYS A 126 20.05 15.96 -1.10
N LYS A 127 19.73 15.74 -2.36
CA LYS A 127 19.67 16.77 -3.41
C LYS A 127 18.67 17.88 -3.08
N GLU A 128 17.57 17.57 -2.40
CA GLU A 128 16.51 18.51 -2.06
C GLU A 128 16.63 19.10 -0.63
N GLU A 129 17.76 18.94 0.07
CA GLU A 129 17.97 19.43 1.44
C GLU A 129 17.76 20.95 1.55
N GLU A 130 18.27 21.73 0.58
CA GLU A 130 18.09 23.18 0.56
C GLU A 130 16.63 23.60 0.30
N LEU A 131 15.90 22.87 -0.55
CA LEU A 131 14.47 23.11 -0.81
C LEU A 131 13.66 22.89 0.46
N ARG A 132 13.90 21.78 1.17
CA ARG A 132 13.24 21.49 2.45
C ARG A 132 13.54 22.56 3.50
N ALA A 133 14.80 22.99 3.60
CA ALA A 133 15.18 24.06 4.53
C ALA A 133 14.43 25.37 4.25
N LYS A 134 14.12 25.66 2.98
CA LYS A 134 13.32 26.81 2.54
C LYS A 134 11.82 26.57 2.57
N LYS A 135 11.37 25.36 2.94
CA LYS A 135 9.96 24.92 2.88
C LYS A 135 9.35 25.01 1.46
N GLU A 136 10.16 24.81 0.45
CA GLU A 136 9.75 24.71 -0.94
C GLU A 136 9.23 23.31 -1.27
N ALA A 137 8.52 23.16 -2.41
CA ALA A 137 7.98 21.87 -2.82
C ALA A 137 9.10 20.89 -3.16
N CYS A 138 9.07 19.71 -2.52
CA CYS A 138 10.02 18.63 -2.70
C CYS A 138 9.34 17.42 -3.35
N ASN A 139 10.10 16.65 -4.13
CA ASN A 139 9.67 15.37 -4.68
C ASN A 139 9.87 14.24 -3.65
N TYR A 140 10.89 14.36 -2.80
CA TYR A 140 11.24 13.36 -1.80
C TYR A 140 10.81 13.79 -0.40
N GLN A 141 10.03 12.95 0.26
CA GLN A 141 9.48 13.20 1.60
C GLN A 141 10.33 12.53 2.70
N ASP A 142 11.11 11.53 2.33
CA ASP A 142 12.05 10.81 3.18
C ASP A 142 13.18 10.19 2.32
N ASP A 143 14.16 9.55 2.95
CA ASP A 143 15.32 8.93 2.29
C ASP A 143 15.13 7.41 2.07
N ASN A 144 13.88 6.92 2.16
CA ASN A 144 13.57 5.50 2.03
C ASN A 144 12.93 5.16 0.68
N GLU A 145 13.14 3.92 0.22
CA GLU A 145 12.42 3.39 -0.92
C GLU A 145 10.95 3.16 -0.57
N LYS A 146 10.11 2.96 -1.58
CA LYS A 146 8.71 2.63 -1.39
C LYS A 146 8.33 1.41 -2.24
N ALA A 147 8.78 0.25 -1.78
CA ALA A 147 8.35 -1.04 -2.30
C ALA A 147 6.96 -1.37 -1.77
N GLU A 148 6.09 -1.95 -2.61
CA GLU A 148 4.70 -2.24 -2.27
C GLU A 148 4.31 -3.65 -2.73
N VAL A 149 3.47 -4.33 -1.93
CA VAL A 149 2.74 -5.53 -2.33
C VAL A 149 1.27 -5.35 -2.03
N LEU A 150 0.40 -5.66 -3.00
CA LEU A 150 -1.04 -5.68 -2.81
C LEU A 150 -1.57 -7.09 -3.03
N CYS A 151 -2.17 -7.67 -2.00
CA CYS A 151 -2.95 -8.90 -2.10
C CYS A 151 -4.43 -8.56 -2.30
N ALA A 152 -5.01 -9.02 -3.39
CA ALA A 152 -6.39 -8.73 -3.74
C ALA A 152 -7.38 -9.42 -2.79
N LEU A 153 -8.35 -8.66 -2.27
CA LEU A 153 -9.52 -9.16 -1.53
C LEU A 153 -10.74 -9.33 -2.43
N THR A 154 -10.86 -8.47 -3.42
CA THR A 154 -11.77 -8.60 -4.56
C THR A 154 -10.94 -8.57 -5.84
N PRO A 155 -11.47 -8.90 -7.02
CA PRO A 155 -10.69 -8.71 -8.24
C PRO A 155 -10.13 -7.30 -8.33
N VAL A 156 -8.81 -7.18 -8.56
CA VAL A 156 -8.10 -5.90 -8.69
C VAL A 156 -7.60 -5.74 -10.12
N THR A 157 -7.81 -4.55 -10.70
CA THR A 157 -7.20 -4.14 -11.96
C THR A 157 -6.19 -3.03 -11.68
N ALA A 158 -5.00 -3.16 -12.27
CA ALA A 158 -3.91 -2.20 -12.17
C ALA A 158 -3.23 -1.96 -13.52
N LEU A 159 -2.58 -0.82 -13.65
CA LEU A 159 -1.56 -0.56 -14.66
C LEU A 159 -0.20 -0.80 -14.00
N CYS A 160 0.68 -1.60 -14.62
CA CYS A 160 1.98 -1.90 -14.03
C CYS A 160 3.07 -2.07 -15.10
N GLY A 161 4.00 -1.12 -15.14
CA GLY A 161 5.13 -1.11 -16.05
C GLY A 161 4.77 -1.02 -17.53
N PHE A 162 5.76 -0.85 -18.37
CA PHE A 162 5.57 -0.69 -19.80
C PHE A 162 5.53 -2.03 -20.53
N LYS A 163 4.73 -2.10 -21.61
CA LYS A 163 4.77 -3.17 -22.61
C LYS A 163 6.09 -3.13 -23.39
N PRO A 164 6.46 -4.22 -24.07
CA PRO A 164 7.46 -4.17 -25.13
C PRO A 164 7.17 -3.03 -26.12
N PHE A 165 8.20 -2.38 -26.62
CA PHE A 165 8.07 -1.21 -27.49
C PHE A 165 7.16 -1.47 -28.71
N ASP A 166 7.35 -2.62 -29.39
CA ASP A 166 6.57 -2.97 -30.57
C ASP A 166 5.07 -3.17 -30.26
N GLU A 167 4.75 -3.70 -29.08
CA GLU A 167 3.37 -3.86 -28.63
C GLU A 167 2.74 -2.50 -28.28
N ALA A 168 3.50 -1.61 -27.66
CA ALA A 168 3.04 -0.24 -27.40
C ALA A 168 2.79 0.53 -28.69
N VAL A 169 3.69 0.42 -29.66
CA VAL A 169 3.55 1.00 -31.01
C VAL A 169 2.32 0.43 -31.72
N ALA A 170 2.11 -0.88 -31.68
CA ALA A 170 0.94 -1.51 -32.30
C ALA A 170 -0.36 -0.98 -31.68
N SER A 171 -0.42 -0.87 -30.34
CA SER A 171 -1.60 -0.33 -29.65
C SER A 171 -1.84 1.15 -30.00
N LEU A 172 -0.80 1.99 -29.97
CA LEU A 172 -0.91 3.41 -30.35
C LEU A 172 -1.40 3.58 -31.78
N ASN A 173 -0.87 2.78 -32.73
CA ASN A 173 -1.28 2.82 -34.12
C ASN A 173 -2.71 2.30 -34.33
N GLU A 174 -3.18 1.38 -33.51
CA GLU A 174 -4.57 0.88 -33.58
C GLU A 174 -5.59 1.90 -33.09
N TYR A 175 -5.30 2.56 -31.95
CA TYR A 175 -6.30 3.37 -31.25
C TYR A 175 -6.20 4.87 -31.56
N ILE A 176 -5.04 5.37 -31.98
CA ILE A 176 -4.79 6.77 -32.33
C ILE A 176 -3.94 6.90 -33.62
N PRO A 177 -4.32 6.24 -34.72
CA PRO A 177 -3.47 6.12 -35.92
C PRO A 177 -3.04 7.47 -36.51
N SER A 178 -3.91 8.47 -36.54
CA SER A 178 -3.58 9.81 -37.10
C SER A 178 -2.60 10.54 -36.20
N SER A 179 -2.87 10.58 -34.90
CA SER A 179 -1.99 11.21 -33.92
C SER A 179 -0.67 10.48 -33.80
N PHE A 180 -0.68 9.15 -33.78
CA PHE A 180 0.54 8.34 -33.76
C PHE A 180 1.41 8.63 -34.98
N GLY A 181 0.82 8.59 -36.20
CA GLY A 181 1.52 8.86 -37.46
C GLY A 181 2.10 10.30 -37.52
N THR A 182 1.47 11.27 -36.87
CA THR A 182 1.89 12.68 -36.88
C THR A 182 2.96 12.99 -35.84
N TYR A 183 2.79 12.49 -34.59
CA TYR A 183 3.60 12.96 -33.46
C TYR A 183 4.60 11.93 -32.93
N LEU A 184 4.33 10.62 -33.08
CA LEU A 184 5.01 9.55 -32.35
C LEU A 184 5.72 8.52 -33.23
N LYS A 185 5.40 8.45 -34.50
CA LYS A 185 5.89 7.44 -35.48
C LYS A 185 7.41 7.27 -35.51
N GLU A 186 8.16 8.36 -35.31
CA GLU A 186 9.63 8.37 -35.43
C GLU A 186 10.35 8.04 -34.11
N LYS A 187 9.59 7.76 -33.04
CA LYS A 187 10.18 7.45 -31.74
C LYS A 187 10.77 6.04 -31.75
N LYS A 188 11.87 5.85 -31.03
CA LYS A 188 12.68 4.64 -31.09
C LYS A 188 12.55 3.74 -29.88
N ASP A 189 12.01 4.26 -28.78
CA ASP A 189 11.82 3.54 -27.54
C ASP A 189 10.67 4.11 -26.70
N ILE A 190 10.32 3.42 -25.64
CA ILE A 190 9.24 3.82 -24.71
C ILE A 190 9.52 5.17 -24.05
N LYS A 191 10.78 5.49 -23.76
CA LYS A 191 11.17 6.74 -23.13
C LYS A 191 10.89 7.92 -24.06
N GLU A 192 11.26 7.81 -25.32
CA GLU A 192 10.97 8.84 -26.32
C GLU A 192 9.46 9.02 -26.54
N LEU A 193 8.68 7.92 -26.59
CA LEU A 193 7.21 7.98 -26.69
C LEU A 193 6.62 8.70 -25.48
N PHE A 194 6.98 8.29 -24.27
CA PHE A 194 6.51 8.86 -23.01
C PHE A 194 6.79 10.36 -22.93
N LEU A 195 8.05 10.77 -23.14
CA LEU A 195 8.44 12.18 -23.08
C LEU A 195 7.78 13.02 -24.17
N SER A 196 7.59 12.44 -25.37
CA SER A 196 6.93 13.16 -26.48
C SER A 196 5.47 13.46 -26.19
N LEU A 197 4.72 12.56 -25.56
CA LEU A 197 3.34 12.81 -25.14
C LEU A 197 3.23 13.98 -24.17
N PHE A 198 4.14 14.09 -23.21
CA PHE A 198 4.19 15.24 -22.31
C PHE A 198 4.60 16.53 -23.01
N GLY A 199 5.48 16.44 -24.01
CA GLY A 199 6.00 17.57 -24.78
C GLY A 199 5.02 18.16 -25.80
N LEU A 200 3.88 17.53 -26.07
CA LEU A 200 2.85 18.05 -26.96
C LEU A 200 2.30 19.39 -26.47
N SER A 201 1.96 20.28 -27.42
CA SER A 201 1.15 21.47 -27.09
C SER A 201 -0.22 21.06 -26.54
N GLN A 202 -0.91 21.96 -25.82
CA GLN A 202 -2.25 21.65 -25.32
C GLN A 202 -3.21 21.30 -26.47
N GLY A 203 -3.15 22.01 -27.59
CA GLY A 203 -3.99 21.73 -28.76
C GLY A 203 -3.71 20.34 -29.35
N ASP A 204 -2.45 19.93 -29.41
CA ASP A 204 -2.09 18.59 -29.90
C ASP A 204 -2.52 17.50 -28.92
N LYS A 205 -2.43 17.72 -27.59
CA LYS A 205 -2.97 16.81 -26.58
C LYS A 205 -4.47 16.64 -26.74
N ASP A 206 -5.20 17.72 -26.97
CA ASP A 206 -6.65 17.69 -27.15
C ASP A 206 -7.03 16.89 -28.40
N ILE A 207 -6.26 16.98 -29.49
CA ILE A 207 -6.43 16.17 -30.72
C ILE A 207 -6.20 14.70 -30.41
N VAL A 208 -5.09 14.34 -29.75
CA VAL A 208 -4.75 12.96 -29.37
C VAL A 208 -5.85 12.34 -28.50
N LEU A 209 -6.29 13.07 -27.47
CA LEU A 209 -7.32 12.59 -26.54
C LEU A 209 -8.69 12.46 -27.24
N LYS A 210 -9.02 13.37 -28.15
CA LYS A 210 -10.27 13.28 -28.92
C LYS A 210 -10.29 12.10 -29.88
N GLU A 211 -9.15 11.80 -30.53
CA GLU A 211 -9.03 10.59 -31.36
C GLU A 211 -9.17 9.33 -30.49
N LEU A 212 -8.53 9.30 -29.31
CA LEU A 212 -8.66 8.18 -28.38
C LEU A 212 -10.10 8.01 -27.89
N GLU A 213 -10.79 9.07 -27.47
CA GLU A 213 -12.21 9.03 -27.09
C GLU A 213 -13.06 8.41 -28.22
N THR A 214 -12.90 8.91 -29.46
CA THR A 214 -13.64 8.41 -30.61
C THR A 214 -13.36 6.95 -30.87
N SER A 215 -12.11 6.49 -30.72
CA SER A 215 -11.75 5.10 -30.89
C SER A 215 -12.34 4.16 -29.81
N MET A 216 -12.72 4.71 -28.64
CA MET A 216 -13.36 3.95 -27.56
C MET A 216 -14.88 3.81 -27.74
N GLU A 217 -15.50 4.60 -28.63
CA GLU A 217 -16.95 4.54 -28.86
C GLU A 217 -17.39 3.14 -29.26
N GLY A 218 -18.25 2.52 -28.44
CA GLY A 218 -18.81 1.17 -28.65
C GLY A 218 -17.84 0.01 -28.36
N LYS A 219 -16.58 0.25 -27.97
CA LYS A 219 -15.62 -0.82 -27.67
C LYS A 219 -15.71 -1.32 -26.23
N ALA A 220 -15.95 -0.47 -25.25
CA ALA A 220 -16.19 -0.90 -23.88
C ALA A 220 -17.54 -1.64 -23.80
N LYS A 221 -17.53 -2.90 -23.37
CA LYS A 221 -18.72 -3.76 -23.35
C LYS A 221 -19.76 -3.33 -22.30
N THR A 222 -19.31 -2.75 -21.21
CA THR A 222 -20.16 -2.20 -20.14
C THR A 222 -19.47 -0.96 -19.55
N GLN A 223 -20.23 -0.14 -18.81
CA GLN A 223 -19.70 1.07 -18.17
C GLN A 223 -18.65 0.77 -17.08
N ASP A 224 -18.57 -0.47 -16.61
CA ASP A 224 -17.68 -0.95 -15.54
C ASP A 224 -16.76 -2.09 -16.03
N ASP A 225 -16.39 -2.08 -17.31
CA ASP A 225 -15.47 -3.07 -17.87
C ASP A 225 -14.02 -2.71 -17.55
N TYR A 226 -13.60 -3.00 -16.33
CA TYR A 226 -12.21 -2.81 -15.90
C TYR A 226 -11.27 -3.95 -16.34
N TYR A 227 -11.78 -4.98 -17.03
CA TYR A 227 -11.03 -6.17 -17.41
C TYR A 227 -10.39 -6.07 -18.78
N THR A 228 -10.67 -5.02 -19.54
CA THR A 228 -10.11 -4.79 -20.87
C THR A 228 -9.31 -3.49 -20.90
N THR A 229 -8.35 -3.39 -21.82
CA THR A 229 -7.61 -2.14 -22.03
C THR A 229 -8.56 -0.99 -22.40
N GLU A 230 -9.57 -1.26 -23.23
CA GLU A 230 -10.59 -0.29 -23.65
C GLU A 230 -11.44 0.18 -22.47
N GLY A 231 -11.82 -0.73 -21.59
CA GLY A 231 -12.57 -0.39 -20.38
C GLY A 231 -11.75 0.48 -19.42
N VAL A 232 -10.47 0.16 -19.23
CA VAL A 232 -9.53 0.99 -18.45
C VAL A 232 -9.39 2.38 -19.08
N ILE A 233 -9.16 2.47 -20.42
CA ILE A 233 -9.06 3.75 -21.14
C ILE A 233 -10.33 4.58 -20.97
N SER A 234 -11.49 3.97 -21.19
CA SER A 234 -12.79 4.65 -21.04
C SER A 234 -12.99 5.20 -19.62
N THR A 235 -12.51 4.45 -18.61
CA THR A 235 -12.58 4.85 -17.21
C THR A 235 -11.67 6.03 -16.88
N VAL A 236 -10.40 5.99 -17.33
CA VAL A 236 -9.46 7.09 -17.07
C VAL A 236 -9.81 8.35 -17.85
N LEU A 237 -10.30 8.26 -19.09
CA LEU A 237 -10.81 9.39 -19.86
C LEU A 237 -11.97 10.10 -19.15
N LYS A 238 -12.92 9.32 -18.60
CA LYS A 238 -14.04 9.85 -17.83
C LYS A 238 -13.61 10.53 -16.53
N LYS A 239 -12.61 9.96 -15.84
CA LYS A 239 -12.14 10.44 -14.53
C LYS A 239 -11.18 11.62 -14.63
N TYR A 240 -10.34 11.63 -15.65
CA TYR A 240 -9.26 12.61 -15.88
C TYR A 240 -9.35 13.26 -17.25
N PRO A 241 -10.46 13.96 -17.56
CA PRO A 241 -10.61 14.61 -18.88
C PRO A 241 -9.49 15.61 -19.13
N GLY A 242 -8.86 15.53 -20.30
CA GLY A 242 -7.75 16.39 -20.70
C GLY A 242 -6.37 15.98 -20.20
N ASP A 243 -6.24 14.93 -19.39
CA ASP A 243 -4.95 14.43 -18.93
C ASP A 243 -4.35 13.46 -19.97
N ILE A 244 -3.15 13.78 -20.47
CA ILE A 244 -2.45 12.95 -21.47
C ILE A 244 -2.11 11.54 -20.94
N GLY A 245 -2.08 11.37 -19.63
CA GLY A 245 -1.94 10.06 -18.98
C GLY A 245 -3.02 9.05 -19.37
N CYS A 246 -4.16 9.51 -19.92
CA CYS A 246 -5.20 8.64 -20.47
C CYS A 246 -4.73 7.79 -21.67
N VAL A 247 -3.63 8.15 -22.30
CA VAL A 247 -3.00 7.39 -23.40
C VAL A 247 -2.16 6.22 -22.85
N PHE A 248 -1.67 6.30 -21.63
CA PHE A 248 -0.67 5.36 -21.10
C PHE A 248 -1.15 3.92 -20.97
N PRO A 249 -2.43 3.59 -20.76
CA PRO A 249 -2.88 2.19 -20.81
C PRO A 249 -2.57 1.48 -22.16
N LEU A 250 -2.39 2.25 -23.26
CA LEU A 250 -1.94 1.69 -24.54
C LEU A 250 -0.46 1.25 -24.50
N MET A 251 0.36 1.88 -23.65
CA MET A 251 1.80 1.62 -23.50
C MET A 251 2.14 0.77 -22.28
N MET A 252 1.19 0.57 -21.36
CA MET A 252 1.40 -0.15 -20.09
C MET A 252 0.67 -1.48 -20.07
N ASN A 253 1.13 -2.39 -19.20
CA ASN A 253 0.42 -3.62 -18.95
C ASN A 253 -0.84 -3.34 -18.11
N VAL A 254 -1.98 -3.84 -18.57
CA VAL A 254 -3.20 -3.95 -17.77
C VAL A 254 -3.15 -5.30 -17.06
N VAL A 255 -3.08 -5.27 -15.73
CA VAL A 255 -2.89 -6.46 -14.87
C VAL A 255 -4.16 -6.72 -14.08
N HIS A 256 -4.54 -8.00 -14.00
CA HIS A 256 -5.68 -8.46 -13.20
C HIS A 256 -5.19 -9.39 -12.12
N VAL A 257 -5.50 -9.05 -10.87
CA VAL A 257 -5.13 -9.83 -9.69
C VAL A 257 -6.38 -10.46 -9.10
N ALA A 258 -6.43 -11.78 -9.07
CA ALA A 258 -7.54 -12.52 -8.49
C ALA A 258 -7.53 -12.46 -6.96
N PRO A 259 -8.68 -12.58 -6.28
CA PRO A 259 -8.72 -12.64 -4.83
C PRO A 259 -7.77 -13.70 -4.25
N GLY A 260 -6.97 -13.32 -3.28
CA GLY A 260 -5.93 -14.15 -2.67
C GLY A 260 -4.62 -14.25 -3.46
N GLU A 261 -4.54 -13.67 -4.66
CA GLU A 261 -3.28 -13.44 -5.37
C GLU A 261 -2.73 -12.06 -5.02
N ALA A 262 -1.44 -11.84 -5.26
CA ALA A 262 -0.79 -10.58 -4.96
C ALA A 262 0.08 -10.09 -6.11
N LEU A 263 0.17 -8.76 -6.26
CA LEU A 263 1.05 -8.06 -7.17
C LEU A 263 2.10 -7.32 -6.35
N TYR A 264 3.37 -7.47 -6.71
CA TYR A 264 4.47 -6.67 -6.16
C TYR A 264 4.80 -5.53 -7.13
N LEU A 265 4.87 -4.34 -6.59
CA LEU A 265 5.25 -3.13 -7.32
C LEU A 265 6.69 -2.80 -6.96
N GLU A 266 7.59 -3.12 -7.88
CA GLU A 266 8.99 -2.78 -7.72
C GLU A 266 9.17 -1.25 -7.75
N PRO A 267 10.09 -0.70 -6.93
CA PRO A 267 10.54 0.67 -7.12
C PRO A 267 10.92 0.92 -8.58
N ASP A 268 10.90 2.21 -9.02
CA ASP A 268 11.12 2.68 -10.39
C ASP A 268 10.13 2.18 -11.47
N THR A 269 9.12 1.42 -11.10
CA THR A 269 8.05 0.97 -12.00
C THR A 269 6.88 1.96 -12.01
N LEU A 270 6.48 2.44 -13.20
CA LEU A 270 5.26 3.24 -13.36
C LEU A 270 4.02 2.36 -13.14
N HIS A 271 3.13 2.76 -12.24
CA HIS A 271 1.94 1.97 -11.92
C HIS A 271 0.76 2.84 -11.49
N ALA A 272 -0.44 2.27 -11.53
CA ALA A 272 -1.65 2.82 -10.93
C ALA A 272 -2.65 1.70 -10.63
N TYR A 273 -3.30 1.72 -9.48
CA TYR A 273 -4.48 0.90 -9.24
C TYR A 273 -5.70 1.55 -9.91
N VAL A 274 -6.53 0.73 -10.57
CA VAL A 274 -7.70 1.19 -11.32
C VAL A 274 -8.99 0.90 -10.58
N LYS A 275 -9.14 -0.32 -10.04
CA LYS A 275 -10.35 -0.77 -9.35
C LYS A 275 -10.06 -1.99 -8.49
N GLY A 276 -10.83 -2.16 -7.41
CA GLY A 276 -10.81 -3.34 -6.55
C GLY A 276 -10.41 -3.03 -5.12
N ASN A 277 -10.34 -4.05 -4.26
CA ASN A 277 -9.98 -3.89 -2.86
C ASN A 277 -8.86 -4.87 -2.50
N GLY A 278 -7.93 -4.47 -1.65
CA GLY A 278 -6.79 -5.31 -1.30
C GLY A 278 -6.14 -4.97 0.04
N MET A 279 -5.35 -5.91 0.54
CA MET A 279 -4.37 -5.69 1.60
C MET A 279 -3.08 -5.18 0.96
N GLU A 280 -2.68 -3.96 1.28
CA GLU A 280 -1.42 -3.40 0.83
C GLU A 280 -0.41 -3.37 1.98
N LEU A 281 0.78 -3.86 1.72
CA LEU A 281 1.90 -3.76 2.63
C LEU A 281 3.06 -3.10 1.90
N MET A 282 3.61 -2.04 2.49
CA MET A 282 4.65 -1.23 1.88
C MET A 282 5.73 -0.84 2.87
N THR A 283 6.91 -0.51 2.37
CA THR A 283 7.93 0.18 3.16
C THR A 283 7.37 1.51 3.69
N ALA A 284 7.71 1.87 4.92
CA ALA A 284 7.25 3.12 5.52
C ALA A 284 7.91 4.34 4.85
N SER A 285 7.33 4.81 3.74
CA SER A 285 7.79 5.96 2.94
C SER A 285 6.61 6.70 2.31
N ASP A 286 6.75 8.04 2.19
CA ASP A 286 5.80 8.92 1.49
C ASP A 286 6.28 9.32 0.08
N ASN A 287 7.37 8.75 -0.43
CA ASN A 287 7.98 9.09 -1.70
C ASN A 287 7.09 8.71 -2.90
N VAL A 288 6.52 9.70 -3.58
CA VAL A 288 5.64 9.53 -4.75
C VAL A 288 5.96 10.55 -5.82
N LEU A 289 6.44 10.09 -6.98
CA LEU A 289 6.51 10.89 -8.20
C LEU A 289 5.35 10.53 -9.13
N ARG A 290 4.61 11.55 -9.58
CA ARG A 290 3.42 11.34 -10.40
C ARG A 290 3.74 11.40 -11.87
N GLY A 291 3.10 10.51 -12.64
CA GLY A 291 3.30 10.34 -14.08
C GLY A 291 2.05 10.57 -14.94
N GLY A 292 0.97 11.14 -14.39
CA GLY A 292 -0.29 11.37 -15.09
C GLY A 292 -1.50 10.95 -14.25
N LEU A 293 -2.69 11.09 -14.82
CA LEU A 293 -3.98 10.83 -14.17
C LEU A 293 -4.10 11.62 -12.85
N THR A 294 -3.73 12.91 -12.87
CA THR A 294 -3.66 13.72 -11.66
C THR A 294 -3.73 15.23 -11.96
N PRO A 295 -4.47 16.00 -11.14
CA PRO A 295 -4.38 17.46 -11.19
C PRO A 295 -3.14 18.03 -10.47
N LYS A 296 -2.34 17.16 -9.78
CA LYS A 296 -1.16 17.59 -9.04
C LYS A 296 0.04 17.79 -9.97
N ARG A 297 1.02 18.57 -9.49
CA ARG A 297 2.27 18.83 -10.22
C ARG A 297 2.98 17.53 -10.59
N ILE A 298 3.45 17.45 -11.83
CA ILE A 298 4.33 16.41 -12.35
C ILE A 298 5.72 17.04 -12.54
N ASP A 299 6.73 16.48 -11.90
CA ASP A 299 8.13 16.79 -12.19
C ASP A 299 8.66 15.79 -13.21
N LEU A 300 8.44 16.07 -14.49
CA LEU A 300 8.78 15.16 -15.57
C LEU A 300 10.28 14.86 -15.65
N LYS A 301 11.13 15.82 -15.30
CA LYS A 301 12.58 15.63 -15.29
C LYS A 301 12.99 14.62 -14.23
N GLU A 302 12.53 14.80 -13.01
CA GLU A 302 12.82 13.88 -11.91
C GLU A 302 12.20 12.52 -12.17
N LEU A 303 10.92 12.47 -12.55
CA LEU A 303 10.21 11.23 -12.87
C LEU A 303 10.96 10.43 -13.97
N SER A 304 11.36 11.08 -15.05
CA SER A 304 12.06 10.39 -16.16
C SER A 304 13.47 9.91 -15.80
N SER A 305 14.04 10.41 -14.72
CA SER A 305 15.32 9.93 -14.18
C SER A 305 15.19 8.70 -13.29
N LEU A 306 14.00 8.46 -12.73
CA LEU A 306 13.70 7.32 -11.87
C LEU A 306 13.15 6.13 -12.65
N LEU A 307 12.27 6.38 -13.64
CA LEU A 307 11.51 5.35 -14.32
C LEU A 307 12.39 4.33 -15.04
N TYR A 308 12.07 3.05 -14.83
CA TYR A 308 12.50 1.97 -15.69
C TYR A 308 11.65 1.97 -16.97
N PHE A 309 12.26 2.27 -18.10
CA PHE A 309 11.59 2.34 -19.42
C PHE A 309 11.70 1.03 -20.24
N GLY A 310 12.30 0.00 -19.68
CA GLY A 310 12.32 -1.33 -20.30
C GLY A 310 10.96 -2.03 -20.21
N PRO A 311 10.78 -3.12 -20.98
CA PRO A 311 9.56 -3.91 -20.89
C PRO A 311 9.44 -4.57 -19.53
N SER A 312 8.23 -4.58 -18.98
CA SER A 312 7.89 -5.25 -17.73
C SER A 312 6.91 -6.39 -18.01
N PHE A 313 7.06 -7.46 -17.24
CA PHE A 313 6.19 -8.65 -17.31
C PHE A 313 5.66 -8.94 -15.90
N PRO A 314 4.69 -8.15 -15.42
CA PRO A 314 4.19 -8.32 -14.07
C PRO A 314 3.51 -9.68 -13.89
N GLU A 315 3.95 -10.40 -12.87
CA GLU A 315 3.43 -11.71 -12.50
C GLU A 315 2.87 -11.67 -11.06
N ASN A 316 1.98 -12.61 -10.76
CA ASN A 316 1.55 -12.80 -9.38
C ASN A 316 2.72 -13.20 -8.49
N VAL A 317 2.76 -12.64 -7.30
CA VAL A 317 3.77 -12.96 -6.28
C VAL A 317 3.71 -14.44 -5.95
N LYS A 318 4.87 -15.11 -5.95
CA LYS A 318 4.98 -16.51 -5.55
C LYS A 318 4.57 -16.67 -4.09
N LYS A 319 3.76 -17.70 -3.83
CA LYS A 319 3.33 -18.07 -2.48
C LYS A 319 4.19 -19.22 -1.97
N ARG A 320 4.60 -19.14 -0.71
CA ARG A 320 5.21 -20.27 0.02
C ARG A 320 4.33 -20.58 1.22
N GLU A 321 3.80 -21.78 1.25
CA GLU A 321 3.09 -22.27 2.41
C GLU A 321 4.07 -23.01 3.33
N LYS A 322 3.99 -22.66 4.62
CA LYS A 322 4.73 -23.35 5.69
C LYS A 322 3.87 -23.36 6.95
N ASP A 323 3.67 -24.53 7.50
CA ASP A 323 2.87 -24.75 8.73
C ASP A 323 1.43 -24.15 8.61
N GLY A 324 0.84 -24.22 7.40
CA GLY A 324 -0.47 -23.67 7.07
C GLY A 324 -0.50 -22.16 6.84
N ILE A 325 0.62 -21.46 7.01
CA ILE A 325 0.75 -20.01 6.75
C ILE A 325 1.20 -19.81 5.31
N ILE A 326 0.43 -19.05 4.56
CA ILE A 326 0.75 -18.66 3.18
C ILE A 326 1.54 -17.36 3.22
N ASN A 327 2.81 -17.40 2.84
CA ASN A 327 3.68 -16.23 2.76
C ASN A 327 3.79 -15.74 1.31
N TYR A 328 3.57 -14.47 1.06
CA TYR A 328 3.75 -13.81 -0.24
C TYR A 328 5.22 -13.38 -0.39
N MET A 329 5.95 -14.10 -1.25
CA MET A 329 7.42 -13.98 -1.39
C MET A 329 7.79 -12.78 -2.24
N THR A 330 8.03 -11.64 -1.62
CA THR A 330 8.51 -10.41 -2.29
C THR A 330 10.03 -10.27 -2.18
N PRO A 331 10.67 -9.49 -3.07
CA PRO A 331 12.09 -9.13 -2.94
C PRO A 331 12.38 -8.18 -1.78
N SER A 332 11.38 -7.51 -1.20
CA SER A 332 11.59 -6.53 -0.12
C SER A 332 12.23 -7.19 1.12
N PRO A 333 13.31 -6.63 1.65
CA PRO A 333 13.90 -7.08 2.91
C PRO A 333 13.20 -6.48 4.14
N ASP A 334 12.30 -5.53 3.96
CA ASP A 334 11.74 -4.72 5.07
C ASP A 334 10.43 -5.30 5.61
N PHE A 335 9.72 -6.13 4.81
CA PHE A 335 8.42 -6.65 5.22
C PHE A 335 8.07 -8.02 4.61
N MET A 336 7.11 -8.70 5.26
CA MET A 336 6.48 -9.94 4.80
C MET A 336 4.97 -9.84 4.99
N LEU A 337 4.21 -10.09 3.90
CA LEU A 337 2.77 -10.29 3.95
C LEU A 337 2.46 -11.78 4.05
N SER A 338 1.60 -12.16 4.98
CA SER A 338 1.16 -13.54 5.17
C SER A 338 -0.36 -13.63 5.30
N ARG A 339 -0.91 -14.79 4.95
CA ARG A 339 -2.33 -15.12 5.09
C ARG A 339 -2.47 -16.43 5.85
N MET A 340 -3.46 -16.50 6.73
CA MET A 340 -3.87 -17.68 7.49
C MET A 340 -5.37 -17.87 7.27
N ASP A 341 -5.76 -19.05 6.85
CA ASP A 341 -7.16 -19.48 6.76
C ASP A 341 -7.52 -20.36 7.95
N ASP A 342 -8.70 -20.95 8.00
CA ASP A 342 -9.17 -21.79 9.14
C ASP A 342 -8.08 -22.71 9.68
N GLY A 343 -7.74 -22.58 10.98
CA GLY A 343 -6.70 -23.39 11.59
C GLY A 343 -6.12 -22.85 12.89
N ILE A 344 -5.12 -23.58 13.41
CA ILE A 344 -4.34 -23.19 14.59
C ILE A 344 -2.89 -23.06 14.15
N PHE A 345 -2.30 -21.90 14.35
CA PHE A 345 -0.96 -21.54 13.92
C PHE A 345 -0.09 -21.20 15.14
N ASN A 346 1.08 -21.79 15.20
CA ASN A 346 2.10 -21.39 16.17
C ASN A 346 3.04 -20.42 15.49
N ALA A 347 2.96 -19.16 15.87
CA ALA A 347 3.79 -18.09 15.34
C ALA A 347 4.75 -17.58 16.43
N PRO A 348 5.90 -18.27 16.67
CA PRO A 348 6.95 -17.68 17.48
C PRO A 348 7.53 -16.52 16.67
N LEU A 349 7.02 -15.31 16.94
CA LEU A 349 7.42 -14.13 16.19
C LEU A 349 8.78 -13.64 16.68
N SER A 350 9.80 -13.76 15.85
CA SER A 350 11.10 -13.12 16.05
C SER A 350 11.10 -11.64 15.72
N VAL A 351 9.99 -11.15 15.14
CA VAL A 351 9.79 -9.79 14.60
C VAL A 351 8.42 -9.24 15.01
N ASP A 352 8.26 -7.93 14.93
CA ASP A 352 6.96 -7.28 15.15
C ASP A 352 5.97 -7.61 14.03
N ALA A 353 4.70 -7.79 14.41
CA ALA A 353 3.64 -8.05 13.44
C ALA A 353 2.34 -7.28 13.73
N ILE A 354 1.60 -6.99 12.67
CA ILE A 354 0.23 -6.49 12.74
C ILE A 354 -0.67 -7.50 12.03
N VAL A 355 -1.77 -7.90 12.67
CA VAL A 355 -2.76 -8.78 12.08
C VAL A 355 -4.12 -8.11 11.96
N ILE A 356 -4.88 -8.45 10.92
CA ILE A 356 -6.26 -8.04 10.72
C ILE A 356 -7.10 -9.24 10.32
N VAL A 357 -8.29 -9.37 10.90
CA VAL A 357 -9.27 -10.38 10.50
C VAL A 357 -10.06 -9.87 9.30
N GLU A 358 -9.89 -10.49 8.14
CA GLU A 358 -10.67 -10.16 6.93
C GLU A 358 -12.06 -10.78 6.98
N LYS A 359 -12.13 -12.05 7.46
CA LYS A 359 -13.39 -12.81 7.53
C LYS A 359 -13.41 -13.67 8.78
N GLY A 360 -14.57 -13.71 9.46
CA GLY A 360 -14.77 -14.55 10.65
C GLY A 360 -14.16 -13.91 11.89
N GLU A 361 -13.40 -14.69 12.66
CA GLU A 361 -12.78 -14.26 13.91
C GLU A 361 -11.42 -14.95 14.14
N ALA A 362 -10.60 -14.38 15.01
CA ALA A 362 -9.35 -14.98 15.43
C ALA A 362 -9.12 -14.83 16.94
N GLU A 363 -8.52 -15.85 17.54
CA GLU A 363 -8.02 -15.81 18.92
C GLU A 363 -6.49 -15.81 18.86
N ILE A 364 -5.86 -14.83 19.49
CA ILE A 364 -4.41 -14.73 19.63
C ILE A 364 -4.09 -14.86 21.11
N LYS A 365 -3.22 -15.80 21.43
CA LYS A 365 -2.90 -16.13 22.82
C LYS A 365 -1.40 -16.42 22.96
N ASP A 366 -0.79 -15.88 24.00
CA ASP A 366 0.51 -16.31 24.50
C ASP A 366 0.40 -16.86 25.94
N GLN A 367 1.48 -16.85 26.70
CA GLN A 367 1.51 -17.38 28.07
C GLN A 367 0.70 -16.54 29.07
N GLU A 368 0.59 -15.24 28.85
CA GLU A 368 0.03 -14.28 29.80
C GLU A 368 -1.20 -13.56 29.26
N ASP A 369 -1.28 -13.36 27.93
CA ASP A 369 -2.30 -12.55 27.27
C ASP A 369 -3.18 -13.35 26.29
N LYS A 370 -4.43 -12.92 26.16
CA LYS A 370 -5.39 -13.46 25.21
C LYS A 370 -6.23 -12.33 24.62
N VAL A 371 -6.26 -12.27 23.30
CA VAL A 371 -7.07 -11.31 22.54
C VAL A 371 -7.94 -12.06 21.54
N VAL A 372 -9.24 -11.73 21.50
CA VAL A 372 -10.17 -12.21 20.46
C VAL A 372 -10.47 -11.06 19.52
N LEU A 373 -10.30 -11.31 18.24
CA LEU A 373 -10.55 -10.38 17.15
C LEU A 373 -11.74 -10.83 16.33
N LYS A 374 -12.62 -9.93 16.02
CA LYS A 374 -13.69 -10.09 15.02
C LYS A 374 -13.28 -9.50 13.69
N LYS A 375 -14.07 -9.74 12.65
CA LYS A 375 -13.89 -9.13 11.32
C LYS A 375 -13.60 -7.64 11.43
N GLY A 376 -12.54 -7.17 10.77
CA GLY A 376 -12.07 -5.79 10.75
C GLY A 376 -11.25 -5.34 11.96
N GLU A 377 -11.22 -6.14 13.03
CA GLU A 377 -10.38 -5.82 14.18
C GLU A 377 -8.91 -6.16 13.94
N VAL A 378 -8.05 -5.36 14.54
CA VAL A 378 -6.60 -5.35 14.33
C VAL A 378 -5.86 -5.56 15.64
N CYS A 379 -4.76 -6.30 15.59
CA CYS A 379 -3.89 -6.51 16.72
C CYS A 379 -2.43 -6.31 16.34
N PHE A 380 -1.66 -5.70 17.22
CA PHE A 380 -0.21 -5.71 17.19
C PHE A 380 0.32 -6.84 18.06
N ILE A 381 1.32 -7.56 17.57
CA ILE A 381 2.01 -8.64 18.27
C ILE A 381 3.48 -8.27 18.34
N GLU A 382 4.01 -8.12 19.55
CA GLU A 382 5.39 -7.74 19.77
C GLU A 382 6.35 -8.91 19.51
N LYS A 383 7.50 -8.59 18.96
CA LYS A 383 8.60 -9.57 18.77
C LYS A 383 8.96 -10.26 20.07
N GLY A 384 9.27 -11.55 19.97
CA GLY A 384 9.58 -12.40 21.14
C GLY A 384 8.34 -13.07 21.74
N SER A 385 7.12 -12.74 21.30
CA SER A 385 5.89 -13.43 21.70
C SER A 385 5.86 -14.84 21.13
N ALA A 386 5.54 -15.83 21.96
CA ALA A 386 5.26 -17.19 21.53
C ALA A 386 3.75 -17.34 21.29
N ALA A 387 3.21 -16.56 20.35
CA ALA A 387 1.78 -16.50 20.13
C ALA A 387 1.26 -17.76 19.40
N SER A 388 0.15 -18.31 19.90
CA SER A 388 -0.73 -19.23 19.18
C SER A 388 -1.87 -18.43 18.59
N ILE A 389 -2.14 -18.59 17.30
CA ILE A 389 -3.21 -17.90 16.58
C ILE A 389 -4.22 -18.95 16.11
N THR A 390 -5.45 -18.88 16.58
CA THR A 390 -6.57 -19.71 16.11
C THR A 390 -7.43 -18.86 15.21
N VAL A 391 -7.64 -19.26 13.96
CA VAL A 391 -8.42 -18.54 12.96
C VAL A 391 -9.66 -19.34 12.60
N THR A 392 -10.82 -18.67 12.58
CA THR A 392 -12.05 -19.15 11.95
C THR A 392 -12.43 -18.15 10.88
N GLY A 393 -12.11 -18.47 9.62
CA GLY A 393 -12.21 -17.57 8.47
C GLY A 393 -10.85 -17.23 7.87
N THR A 394 -10.52 -15.94 7.74
CA THR A 394 -9.28 -15.47 7.11
C THR A 394 -8.66 -14.32 7.89
N LEU A 395 -7.36 -14.43 8.13
CA LEU A 395 -6.54 -13.41 8.79
C LEU A 395 -5.33 -13.08 7.90
N TYR A 396 -5.02 -11.80 7.79
CA TYR A 396 -3.78 -11.32 7.18
C TYR A 396 -2.82 -10.81 8.24
N MET A 397 -1.53 -11.08 8.02
CA MET A 397 -0.44 -10.65 8.89
C MET A 397 0.61 -9.89 8.07
N ALA A 398 0.95 -8.71 8.55
CA ALA A 398 2.10 -7.94 8.12
C ALA A 398 3.17 -8.02 9.21
N SER A 399 4.39 -8.36 8.83
CA SER A 399 5.54 -8.40 9.74
C SER A 399 6.77 -7.78 9.10
N GLU A 400 7.80 -7.50 9.90
CA GLU A 400 9.15 -7.35 9.36
C GLU A 400 9.55 -8.64 8.62
N ALA A 401 10.38 -8.52 7.59
CA ALA A 401 10.90 -9.71 6.92
C ALA A 401 11.81 -10.51 7.86
N TYR A 402 11.63 -11.81 7.89
CA TYR A 402 12.50 -12.73 8.62
C TYR A 402 13.07 -13.77 7.66
N ASN A 403 14.37 -14.02 7.78
CA ASN A 403 15.11 -15.00 6.97
C ASN A 403 14.88 -16.44 7.45
#